data_c23049d443fbeda28959ff2ddad64718
#
_entry.id   c23049d443fbeda28959ff2ddad64718
#
_cell.length_a   1.000
_cell.length_b   1.000
_cell.length_c   1.000
_cell.angle_alpha   90.00
_cell.angle_beta   90.00
_cell.angle_gamma   90.00
#
_symmetry.space_group_name_H-M   'P 1'
#
loop_
_entity.id
_entity.type
_entity.pdbx_description
1 polymer ?
#
loop_
_entity_poly.entity_id
_entity_poly.type
_entity_poly.pdbx_seq_one_letter_code
_entity_poly.pdbx_strand_id
1 'polypeptide(L)'
;PYRRQRQMCIRDRNYSWDFLESLRDVFVKDAPAQELFATDKAEYDTIPVGKVKLRFTTNHDESAKMSPIKEFGDMRGSMAAFVLTTYLHGGALIYGSQEAGYPEAINFFTYVPVDWTGNSELYQEYCRLMALYNEYPAIRKGGLTTYPQPDVLLFEKQDGKDRVLVAVNVRNREVNVTLPQEWNGHPSKDMYSGTEEKLEAELSLCPYQYRIFKY
;
A
#
# COMPACT_ATOMS: atom_id res chain seq x y z
N PRO A 1 7.72 -3.97 29.67
CA PRO A 1 8.44 -5.10 29.07
C PRO A 1 7.51 -6.27 28.70
N TYR A 2 6.59 -6.62 29.58
CA TYR A 2 5.71 -7.80 29.43
C TYR A 2 4.75 -7.69 28.24
N ARG A 3 4.26 -6.48 27.89
CA ARG A 3 3.40 -6.26 26.72
C ARG A 3 4.17 -6.36 25.41
N ARG A 4 5.40 -5.81 25.33
CA ARG A 4 6.26 -5.94 24.14
C ARG A 4 6.67 -7.39 23.88
N GLN A 5 7.04 -8.13 24.93
CA GLN A 5 7.43 -9.53 24.81
C GLN A 5 6.27 -10.44 24.36
N ARG A 6 5.03 -10.20 24.83
CA ARG A 6 3.85 -10.93 24.34
C ARG A 6 3.51 -10.60 22.89
N GLN A 7 3.70 -9.36 22.45
CA GLN A 7 3.48 -8.97 21.06
C GLN A 7 4.55 -9.57 20.12
N MET A 8 5.78 -9.70 20.58
CA MET A 8 6.91 -10.18 19.76
C MET A 8 7.03 -11.71 19.68
N CYS A 9 6.66 -12.44 20.73
CA CYS A 9 6.91 -13.89 20.80
C CYS A 9 5.69 -14.79 20.61
N ILE A 10 4.47 -14.29 20.79
CA ILE A 10 3.26 -15.13 20.86
C ILE A 10 2.35 -14.95 19.63
N ARG A 11 2.47 -13.85 18.89
CA ARG A 11 1.61 -13.55 17.73
C ARG A 11 2.43 -13.50 16.45
N ASP A 12 1.95 -14.17 15.43
CA ASP A 12 2.57 -14.17 14.11
C ASP A 12 2.44 -12.83 13.40
N ARG A 13 1.47 -11.99 13.81
CA ARG A 13 1.21 -10.66 13.26
C ARG A 13 0.79 -9.70 14.36
N ASN A 14 1.24 -8.46 14.27
CA ASN A 14 0.76 -7.34 15.09
C ASN A 14 0.41 -6.15 14.20
N TYR A 15 -0.49 -5.29 14.68
CA TYR A 15 -0.89 -4.07 13.98
C TYR A 15 0.27 -3.12 13.77
N SER A 16 0.33 -2.53 12.59
CA SER A 16 1.36 -1.59 12.14
C SER A 16 0.86 -0.15 12.33
N TRP A 17 0.77 0.29 13.58
CA TRP A 17 0.26 1.62 13.91
C TRP A 17 1.21 2.73 13.46
N ASP A 18 2.51 2.55 13.65
CA ASP A 18 3.51 3.55 13.26
C ASP A 18 3.48 3.79 11.74
N PHE A 19 3.22 2.74 10.95
CA PHE A 19 3.08 2.88 9.51
C PHE A 19 1.79 3.61 9.10
N LEU A 20 0.68 3.38 9.78
CA LEU A 20 -0.55 4.15 9.55
C LEU A 20 -0.34 5.64 9.81
N GLU A 21 0.32 5.99 10.93
CA GLU A 21 0.63 7.40 11.23
C GLU A 21 1.57 8.00 10.17
N SER A 22 2.58 7.24 9.73
CA SER A 22 3.47 7.68 8.64
C SER A 22 2.72 7.87 7.31
N LEU A 23 1.74 7.00 6.99
CA LEU A 23 0.85 7.22 5.83
C LEU A 23 0.08 8.54 5.95
N ARG A 24 -0.47 8.85 7.13
CA ARG A 24 -1.16 10.11 7.40
C ARG A 24 -0.23 11.31 7.20
N ASP A 25 0.99 11.21 7.70
CA ASP A 25 1.97 12.29 7.50
C ASP A 25 2.28 12.51 6.02
N VAL A 26 2.43 11.45 5.25
CA VAL A 26 2.73 11.52 3.82
C VAL A 26 1.55 12.03 2.99
N PHE A 27 0.33 11.50 3.20
CA PHE A 27 -0.83 11.86 2.37
C PHE A 27 -1.54 13.14 2.80
N VAL A 28 -1.53 13.46 4.11
CA VAL A 28 -2.32 14.57 4.67
C VAL A 28 -1.45 15.78 5.00
N LYS A 29 -0.19 15.56 5.43
CA LYS A 29 0.72 16.64 5.83
C LYS A 29 1.85 16.86 4.83
N ASP A 30 1.79 16.25 3.65
CA ASP A 30 2.79 16.35 2.58
C ASP A 30 4.23 15.97 2.99
N ALA A 31 4.39 15.12 4.00
CA ALA A 31 5.71 14.57 4.34
C ALA A 31 6.30 13.80 3.15
N PRO A 32 7.63 13.74 3.01
CA PRO A 32 8.26 13.01 1.92
C PRO A 32 7.89 11.53 1.90
N ALA A 33 7.51 10.98 0.73
CA ALA A 33 7.08 9.59 0.57
C ALA A 33 8.10 8.58 1.12
N GLN A 34 9.39 8.89 0.97
CA GLN A 34 10.49 8.04 1.44
C GLN A 34 10.53 7.81 2.95
N GLU A 35 9.82 8.61 3.76
CA GLU A 35 9.72 8.39 5.21
C GLU A 35 9.02 7.07 5.54
N LEU A 36 8.15 6.58 4.65
CA LEU A 36 7.55 5.26 4.79
C LEU A 36 8.58 4.13 4.79
N PHE A 37 9.70 4.26 4.08
CA PHE A 37 10.77 3.27 4.12
C PHE A 37 11.49 3.25 5.47
N ALA A 38 11.70 4.43 6.08
CA ALA A 38 12.31 4.52 7.40
C ALA A 38 11.40 3.88 8.47
N THR A 39 10.10 4.15 8.40
CA THR A 39 9.11 3.55 9.29
C THR A 39 9.01 2.04 9.10
N ASP A 40 8.97 1.56 7.85
CA ASP A 40 8.98 0.13 7.54
C ASP A 40 10.19 -0.56 8.16
N LYS A 41 11.39 -0.02 7.92
CA LYS A 41 12.62 -0.56 8.49
C LYS A 41 12.58 -0.59 10.02
N ALA A 42 12.19 0.51 10.65
CA ALA A 42 12.12 0.60 12.11
C ALA A 42 11.17 -0.44 12.72
N GLU A 43 10.01 -0.69 12.09
CA GLU A 43 9.06 -1.70 12.54
C GLU A 43 9.64 -3.13 12.40
N TYR A 44 10.31 -3.43 11.27
CA TYR A 44 10.85 -4.77 11.01
C TYR A 44 12.13 -5.06 11.80
N ASP A 45 12.93 -4.04 12.13
CA ASP A 45 14.08 -4.20 13.04
C ASP A 45 13.66 -4.62 14.48
N THR A 46 12.38 -4.45 14.84
CA THR A 46 11.86 -4.75 16.18
C THR A 46 11.14 -6.09 16.31
N ILE A 47 10.91 -6.82 15.21
CA ILE A 47 10.21 -8.10 15.23
C ILE A 47 11.13 -9.25 14.81
N PRO A 48 10.89 -10.48 15.30
CA PRO A 48 11.68 -11.64 14.90
C PRO A 48 11.60 -11.93 13.40
N VAL A 49 12.68 -12.46 12.85
CA VAL A 49 12.73 -12.89 11.44
C VAL A 49 11.59 -13.86 11.12
N GLY A 50 10.92 -13.64 9.98
CA GLY A 50 9.79 -14.45 9.52
C GLY A 50 8.43 -14.05 10.11
N LYS A 51 8.39 -13.08 11.02
CA LYS A 51 7.14 -12.45 11.46
C LYS A 51 6.80 -11.27 10.56
N VAL A 52 5.50 -10.94 10.47
CA VAL A 52 5.02 -9.86 9.61
C VAL A 52 4.14 -8.89 10.37
N LYS A 53 4.20 -7.61 9.99
CA LYS A 53 3.27 -6.60 10.43
C LYS A 53 1.93 -6.72 9.69
N LEU A 54 0.83 -6.48 10.39
CA LEU A 54 -0.49 -6.36 9.77
C LEU A 54 -0.70 -4.90 9.37
N ARG A 55 -0.65 -4.64 8.07
CA ARG A 55 -0.75 -3.31 7.46
C ARG A 55 -2.20 -3.00 7.08
N PHE A 56 -2.62 -1.77 7.26
CA PHE A 56 -3.99 -1.35 7.02
C PHE A 56 -4.09 0.16 6.78
N THR A 57 -5.12 0.58 6.06
CA THR A 57 -5.55 1.97 5.94
C THR A 57 -6.67 2.30 6.94
N THR A 58 -7.38 1.29 7.41
CA THR A 58 -8.37 1.37 8.48
C THR A 58 -8.50 0.02 9.18
N ASN A 59 -9.11 0.01 10.35
CA ASN A 59 -9.47 -1.18 11.12
C ASN A 59 -10.73 -0.91 11.96
N HIS A 60 -11.08 -1.82 12.86
CA HIS A 60 -12.27 -1.69 13.72
C HIS A 60 -12.24 -0.49 14.67
N ASP A 61 -11.05 0.04 15.03
CA ASP A 61 -10.92 1.24 15.87
C ASP A 61 -10.95 2.52 15.04
N GLU A 62 -10.27 2.50 13.89
CA GLU A 62 -10.12 3.68 13.03
C GLU A 62 -11.38 3.98 12.21
N SER A 63 -12.13 2.95 11.80
CA SER A 63 -13.36 3.10 11.01
C SER A 63 -14.43 3.96 11.71
N ALA A 64 -14.41 4.01 13.04
CA ALA A 64 -15.32 4.87 13.80
C ALA A 64 -14.92 6.35 13.79
N LYS A 65 -13.70 6.67 13.39
CA LYS A 65 -13.18 8.05 13.33
C LYS A 65 -13.36 8.63 11.95
N MET A 66 -12.90 7.90 10.93
CA MET A 66 -12.89 8.37 9.55
C MET A 66 -12.81 7.20 8.57
N SER A 67 -13.42 7.35 7.40
CA SER A 67 -13.23 6.40 6.30
C SER A 67 -11.91 6.65 5.56
N PRO A 68 -11.27 5.63 4.96
CA PRO A 68 -10.05 5.83 4.18
C PRO A 68 -10.21 6.84 3.03
N ILE A 69 -11.40 6.90 2.41
CA ILE A 69 -11.69 7.85 1.33
C ILE A 69 -11.56 9.30 1.80
N LYS A 70 -12.07 9.60 2.98
CA LYS A 70 -11.96 10.95 3.57
C LYS A 70 -10.56 11.22 4.11
N GLU A 71 -9.92 10.19 4.67
CA GLU A 71 -8.61 10.34 5.30
C GLU A 71 -7.49 10.60 4.29
N PHE A 72 -7.50 9.88 3.17
CA PHE A 72 -6.44 9.97 2.15
C PHE A 72 -6.83 10.84 0.94
N GLY A 73 -7.76 11.77 1.12
CA GLY A 73 -8.13 12.80 0.15
C GLY A 73 -9.31 12.46 -0.74
N ASP A 74 -9.31 11.31 -1.37
CA ASP A 74 -10.41 10.79 -2.19
C ASP A 74 -10.30 9.27 -2.37
N MET A 75 -11.13 8.69 -3.22
CA MET A 75 -11.12 7.26 -3.52
C MET A 75 -9.78 6.81 -4.12
N ARG A 76 -9.15 7.61 -4.99
CA ARG A 76 -7.85 7.28 -5.60
C ARG A 76 -6.73 7.34 -4.55
N GLY A 77 -6.75 8.36 -3.68
CA GLY A 77 -5.82 8.48 -2.57
C GLY A 77 -5.94 7.29 -1.61
N SER A 78 -7.15 6.86 -1.29
CA SER A 78 -7.38 5.68 -0.45
C SER A 78 -6.83 4.40 -1.09
N MET A 79 -6.96 4.24 -2.41
CA MET A 79 -6.40 3.10 -3.14
C MET A 79 -4.88 3.15 -3.24
N ALA A 80 -4.28 4.33 -3.46
CA ALA A 80 -2.83 4.51 -3.40
C ALA A 80 -2.28 4.11 -2.01
N ALA A 81 -2.91 4.58 -0.93
CA ALA A 81 -2.56 4.19 0.43
C ALA A 81 -2.72 2.67 0.66
N PHE A 82 -3.79 2.06 0.15
CA PHE A 82 -4.00 0.61 0.23
C PHE A 82 -2.91 -0.17 -0.51
N VAL A 83 -2.51 0.25 -1.71
CA VAL A 83 -1.41 -0.38 -2.45
C VAL A 83 -0.12 -0.34 -1.63
N LEU A 84 0.20 0.78 -0.99
CA LEU A 84 1.39 0.90 -0.14
C LEU A 84 1.33 -0.04 1.06
N THR A 85 0.19 -0.13 1.75
CA THR A 85 0.03 -1.05 2.89
C THR A 85 0.14 -2.51 2.50
N THR A 86 -0.23 -2.85 1.26
CA THR A 86 -0.33 -4.23 0.80
C THR A 86 0.95 -4.71 0.10
N TYR A 87 1.57 -3.85 -0.71
CA TYR A 87 2.65 -4.25 -1.64
C TYR A 87 4.06 -3.94 -1.12
N LEU A 88 4.21 -2.97 -0.21
CA LEU A 88 5.54 -2.64 0.30
C LEU A 88 6.10 -3.79 1.14
N HIS A 89 5.45 -4.11 2.25
CA HIS A 89 5.90 -5.15 3.18
C HIS A 89 4.81 -5.46 4.20
N GLY A 90 4.58 -6.72 4.52
CA GLY A 90 3.63 -7.13 5.54
C GLY A 90 2.41 -7.88 5.03
N GLY A 91 1.47 -8.11 5.92
CA GLY A 91 0.17 -8.71 5.63
C GLY A 91 -0.90 -7.63 5.45
N ALA A 92 -1.69 -7.72 4.39
CA ALA A 92 -2.80 -6.82 4.15
C ALA A 92 -3.97 -7.08 5.10
N LEU A 93 -4.61 -6.01 5.55
CA LEU A 93 -5.92 -6.03 6.20
C LEU A 93 -6.88 -5.14 5.41
N ILE A 94 -7.99 -5.72 5.00
CA ILE A 94 -9.16 -5.00 4.48
C ILE A 94 -10.23 -5.10 5.56
N TYR A 95 -10.70 -3.95 6.05
CA TYR A 95 -11.72 -3.92 7.10
C TYR A 95 -13.04 -3.40 6.54
N GLY A 96 -14.11 -4.08 6.89
CA GLY A 96 -15.47 -3.99 6.42
C GLY A 96 -15.88 -2.66 5.81
N SER A 97 -16.69 -2.57 4.81
CA SER A 97 -17.10 -1.40 4.02
C SER A 97 -16.00 -0.65 3.24
N GLN A 98 -14.72 -0.90 3.49
CA GLN A 98 -13.62 -0.25 2.77
C GLN A 98 -13.69 -0.56 1.27
N GLU A 99 -13.88 -1.83 0.91
CA GLU A 99 -14.03 -2.31 -0.46
C GLU A 99 -15.36 -1.89 -1.12
N ALA A 100 -16.36 -1.56 -0.33
CA ALA A 100 -17.62 -1.00 -0.82
C ALA A 100 -17.54 0.52 -1.05
N GLY A 101 -16.43 1.16 -0.64
CA GLY A 101 -16.25 2.59 -0.78
C GLY A 101 -17.17 3.42 0.12
N TYR A 102 -17.57 2.89 1.27
CA TYR A 102 -18.41 3.62 2.18
C TYR A 102 -17.71 4.88 2.72
N PRO A 103 -18.25 6.09 2.48
CA PRO A 103 -17.49 7.31 2.70
C PRO A 103 -17.54 7.84 4.14
N GLU A 104 -18.43 7.29 5.00
CA GLU A 104 -18.64 7.81 6.34
C GLU A 104 -17.95 6.97 7.41
N ALA A 105 -17.78 7.54 8.60
CA ALA A 105 -17.35 6.80 9.77
C ALA A 105 -18.43 5.81 10.24
N ILE A 106 -18.01 4.65 10.72
CA ILE A 106 -18.92 3.62 11.22
C ILE A 106 -18.99 3.72 12.75
N ASN A 107 -20.12 4.20 13.25
CA ASN A 107 -20.34 4.30 14.68
C ASN A 107 -20.48 2.91 15.32
N PHE A 108 -19.75 2.63 16.40
CA PHE A 108 -19.82 1.34 17.11
C PHE A 108 -21.11 1.11 17.90
N PHE A 109 -21.80 2.18 18.27
CA PHE A 109 -22.92 2.14 19.21
C PHE A 109 -24.29 2.27 18.55
N THR A 110 -24.30 2.52 17.25
CA THR A 110 -25.54 2.68 16.47
C THR A 110 -25.47 1.82 15.21
N TYR A 111 -26.64 1.35 14.75
CA TYR A 111 -26.72 0.68 13.47
C TYR A 111 -26.40 1.66 12.33
N VAL A 112 -25.39 1.34 11.54
CA VAL A 112 -25.01 2.09 10.34
C VAL A 112 -25.22 1.19 9.13
N PRO A 113 -26.23 1.47 8.29
CA PRO A 113 -26.45 0.70 7.07
C PRO A 113 -25.33 1.02 6.06
N VAL A 114 -24.66 -0.01 5.58
CA VAL A 114 -23.64 0.09 4.52
C VAL A 114 -24.23 -0.47 3.24
N ASP A 115 -24.17 0.31 2.16
CA ASP A 115 -24.50 -0.20 0.83
C ASP A 115 -23.28 -0.97 0.29
N TRP A 116 -23.33 -2.28 0.39
CA TRP A 116 -22.28 -3.19 -0.11
C TRP A 116 -22.21 -3.31 -1.62
N THR A 117 -23.18 -2.75 -2.34
CA THR A 117 -23.28 -2.80 -3.80
C THR A 117 -22.98 -1.44 -4.46
N GLY A 118 -22.82 -0.41 -3.64
CA GLY A 118 -22.74 0.98 -4.10
C GLY A 118 -21.54 1.31 -4.98
N ASN A 119 -20.45 0.53 -4.93
CA ASN A 119 -19.26 0.79 -5.72
C ASN A 119 -18.61 -0.50 -6.25
N SER A 120 -19.20 -1.07 -7.28
CA SER A 120 -18.72 -2.30 -7.90
C SER A 120 -17.34 -2.15 -8.55
N GLU A 121 -17.00 -0.98 -9.07
CA GLU A 121 -15.69 -0.71 -9.70
C GLU A 121 -14.58 -0.75 -8.65
N LEU A 122 -14.77 -0.08 -7.53
CA LEU A 122 -13.82 -0.11 -6.42
C LEU A 122 -13.64 -1.53 -5.86
N TYR A 123 -14.75 -2.26 -5.68
CA TYR A 123 -14.69 -3.66 -5.25
C TYR A 123 -13.85 -4.51 -6.22
N GLN A 124 -14.06 -4.35 -7.53
CA GLN A 124 -13.27 -5.07 -8.53
C GLN A 124 -11.79 -4.67 -8.52
N GLU A 125 -11.48 -3.42 -8.20
CA GLU A 125 -10.11 -2.95 -8.03
C GLU A 125 -9.42 -3.64 -6.85
N TYR A 126 -10.08 -3.70 -5.68
CA TYR A 126 -9.60 -4.48 -4.53
C TYR A 126 -9.39 -5.97 -4.90
N CYS A 127 -10.35 -6.59 -5.57
CA CYS A 127 -10.24 -7.98 -6.01
C CYS A 127 -9.02 -8.20 -6.91
N ARG A 128 -8.80 -7.31 -7.89
CA ARG A 128 -7.66 -7.40 -8.82
C ARG A 128 -6.33 -7.26 -8.08
N LEU A 129 -6.19 -6.26 -7.22
CA LEU A 129 -4.97 -6.05 -6.43
C LEU A 129 -4.70 -7.24 -5.51
N MET A 130 -5.72 -7.77 -4.84
CA MET A 130 -5.54 -8.94 -3.98
C MET A 130 -5.27 -10.21 -4.76
N ALA A 131 -5.79 -10.35 -5.99
CA ALA A 131 -5.43 -11.46 -6.88
C ALA A 131 -3.94 -11.42 -7.24
N LEU A 132 -3.42 -10.25 -7.65
CA LEU A 132 -1.98 -10.08 -7.91
C LEU A 132 -1.13 -10.34 -6.67
N TYR A 133 -1.54 -9.83 -5.51
CA TYR A 133 -0.87 -10.08 -4.23
C TYR A 133 -0.79 -11.57 -3.92
N ASN A 134 -1.83 -12.35 -4.20
CA ASN A 134 -1.86 -13.79 -3.94
C ASN A 134 -1.10 -14.60 -4.99
N GLU A 135 -1.18 -14.21 -6.25
CA GLU A 135 -0.57 -14.92 -7.38
C GLU A 135 0.95 -14.79 -7.40
N TYR A 136 1.48 -13.58 -7.05
CA TYR A 136 2.91 -13.30 -7.16
C TYR A 136 3.62 -13.29 -5.80
N PRO A 137 4.38 -14.38 -5.48
CA PRO A 137 5.14 -14.46 -4.22
C PRO A 137 6.12 -13.29 -4.02
N ALA A 138 6.69 -12.74 -5.09
CA ALA A 138 7.59 -11.59 -5.02
C ALA A 138 6.93 -10.41 -4.29
N ILE A 139 5.66 -10.10 -4.54
CA ILE A 139 4.93 -9.02 -3.87
C ILE A 139 4.86 -9.26 -2.35
N ARG A 140 4.54 -10.49 -1.94
CA ARG A 140 4.31 -10.82 -0.51
C ARG A 140 5.59 -10.98 0.29
N LYS A 141 6.58 -11.68 -0.25
CA LYS A 141 7.77 -12.13 0.50
C LYS A 141 9.10 -11.83 -0.19
N GLY A 142 9.06 -11.19 -1.36
CA GLY A 142 10.27 -10.81 -2.09
C GLY A 142 11.15 -9.85 -1.28
N GLY A 143 12.45 -9.92 -1.51
CA GLY A 143 13.39 -8.93 -0.99
C GLY A 143 13.01 -7.53 -1.48
N LEU A 144 13.13 -6.54 -0.59
CA LEU A 144 12.75 -5.15 -0.86
C LEU A 144 14.00 -4.35 -1.26
N THR A 145 13.93 -3.68 -2.41
CA THR A 145 14.87 -2.62 -2.81
C THR A 145 14.12 -1.31 -2.90
N THR A 146 14.62 -0.26 -2.26
CA THR A 146 13.96 1.04 -2.17
C THR A 146 14.67 2.08 -3.02
N TYR A 147 13.89 2.95 -3.67
CA TYR A 147 14.40 4.07 -4.49
C TYR A 147 13.78 5.37 -3.96
N PRO A 148 14.44 6.04 -2.97
CA PRO A 148 13.86 7.19 -2.28
C PRO A 148 13.53 8.35 -3.20
N GLN A 149 12.27 8.81 -3.13
CA GLN A 149 11.72 9.95 -3.87
C GLN A 149 10.77 10.74 -2.95
N PRO A 150 10.63 12.06 -3.10
CA PRO A 150 9.79 12.86 -2.20
C PRO A 150 8.29 12.68 -2.42
N ASP A 151 7.86 12.48 -3.67
CA ASP A 151 6.43 12.48 -4.05
C ASP A 151 5.92 11.13 -4.57
N VAL A 152 6.81 10.19 -4.79
CA VAL A 152 6.49 8.84 -5.27
C VAL A 152 7.14 7.82 -4.36
N LEU A 153 6.38 6.86 -3.86
CA LEU A 153 7.00 5.68 -3.25
C LEU A 153 7.36 4.69 -4.36
N LEU A 154 8.66 4.57 -4.63
CA LEU A 154 9.22 3.71 -5.67
C LEU A 154 10.06 2.61 -5.04
N PHE A 155 9.69 1.36 -5.29
CA PHE A 155 10.39 0.20 -4.75
C PHE A 155 10.25 -1.02 -5.64
N GLU A 156 11.18 -1.94 -5.48
CA GLU A 156 11.20 -3.24 -6.16
C GLU A 156 11.06 -4.37 -5.13
N LYS A 157 10.33 -5.41 -5.52
CA LYS A 157 10.24 -6.67 -4.80
C LYS A 157 10.78 -7.79 -5.67
N GLN A 158 11.68 -8.63 -5.12
CA GLN A 158 12.28 -9.73 -5.88
C GLN A 158 12.21 -11.06 -5.12
N ASP A 159 11.71 -12.10 -5.78
CA ASP A 159 11.75 -13.50 -5.29
C ASP A 159 12.28 -14.40 -6.41
N GLY A 160 13.53 -14.81 -6.31
CA GLY A 160 14.23 -15.54 -7.36
C GLY A 160 14.36 -14.72 -8.64
N LYS A 161 13.72 -15.16 -9.72
CA LYS A 161 13.73 -14.48 -11.02
C LYS A 161 12.56 -13.47 -11.17
N ASP A 162 11.55 -13.59 -10.34
CA ASP A 162 10.39 -12.68 -10.40
C ASP A 162 10.74 -11.35 -9.76
N ARG A 163 10.70 -10.28 -10.55
CA ARG A 163 10.94 -8.90 -10.15
C ARG A 163 9.67 -8.08 -10.40
N VAL A 164 9.28 -7.30 -9.41
CA VAL A 164 8.11 -6.43 -9.47
C VAL A 164 8.51 -5.04 -9.01
N LEU A 165 8.39 -4.05 -9.90
CA LEU A 165 8.57 -2.64 -9.59
C LEU A 165 7.20 -2.02 -9.27
N VAL A 166 7.10 -1.31 -8.16
CA VAL A 166 5.90 -0.60 -7.74
C VAL A 166 6.22 0.89 -7.64
N ALA A 167 5.44 1.70 -8.33
CA ALA A 167 5.51 3.16 -8.27
C ALA A 167 4.14 3.71 -7.84
N VAL A 168 4.10 4.47 -6.75
CA VAL A 168 2.86 5.05 -6.22
C VAL A 168 3.05 6.55 -6.02
N ASN A 169 2.32 7.34 -6.80
CA ASN A 169 2.22 8.78 -6.58
C ASN A 169 1.34 9.03 -5.33
N VAL A 170 1.94 9.64 -4.30
CA VAL A 170 1.25 9.93 -3.03
C VAL A 170 0.68 11.35 -2.98
N ARG A 171 0.62 12.04 -4.13
CA ARG A 171 0.17 13.43 -4.26
C ARG A 171 -1.08 13.56 -5.12
N ASN A 172 -1.91 14.55 -4.80
CA ASN A 172 -3.07 14.92 -5.63
C ASN A 172 -2.64 15.86 -6.78
N ARG A 173 -1.56 15.51 -7.47
CA ARG A 173 -1.05 16.19 -8.67
C ARG A 173 -0.27 15.23 -9.53
N GLU A 174 -0.08 15.58 -10.79
CA GLU A 174 0.82 14.83 -11.67
C GLU A 174 2.26 14.96 -11.18
N VAL A 175 3.00 13.85 -11.21
CA VAL A 175 4.41 13.76 -10.79
C VAL A 175 5.18 12.91 -11.79
N ASN A 176 6.38 13.38 -12.17
CA ASN A 176 7.35 12.60 -12.92
C ASN A 176 8.36 11.98 -11.95
N VAL A 177 8.70 10.73 -12.18
CA VAL A 177 9.68 9.99 -11.39
C VAL A 177 10.70 9.35 -12.30
N THR A 178 11.99 9.48 -11.96
CA THR A 178 13.07 8.78 -12.66
C THR A 178 13.11 7.33 -12.20
N LEU A 179 13.04 6.41 -13.16
CA LEU A 179 13.12 4.98 -12.89
C LEU A 179 14.58 4.53 -12.69
N PRO A 180 14.81 3.46 -11.93
CA PRO A 180 16.13 2.85 -11.82
C PRO A 180 16.65 2.43 -13.18
N GLN A 181 17.99 2.54 -13.36
CA GLN A 181 18.62 2.32 -14.66
C GLN A 181 18.34 0.93 -15.23
N GLU A 182 18.25 -0.08 -14.40
CA GLU A 182 17.94 -1.46 -14.79
C GLU A 182 16.52 -1.66 -15.36
N TRP A 183 15.59 -0.75 -15.06
CA TRP A 183 14.24 -0.76 -15.60
C TRP A 183 14.09 0.08 -16.86
N ASN A 184 15.02 1.01 -17.11
CA ASN A 184 14.98 1.86 -18.30
C ASN A 184 15.25 1.03 -19.57
N GLY A 185 14.36 1.16 -20.53
CA GLY A 185 14.45 0.44 -21.80
C GLY A 185 14.05 -1.03 -21.72
N HIS A 186 13.65 -1.53 -20.56
CA HIS A 186 13.26 -2.92 -20.38
C HIS A 186 11.81 -3.18 -20.81
N PRO A 187 11.52 -4.24 -21.58
CA PRO A 187 10.16 -4.66 -21.84
C PRO A 187 9.56 -5.17 -20.53
N SER A 188 8.47 -4.56 -20.11
CA SER A 188 7.81 -4.85 -18.85
C SER A 188 6.30 -4.93 -19.07
N LYS A 189 5.62 -5.72 -18.23
CA LYS A 189 4.17 -5.81 -18.22
C LYS A 189 3.62 -5.05 -17.02
N ASP A 190 2.78 -4.06 -17.29
CA ASP A 190 1.95 -3.49 -16.23
C ASP A 190 0.93 -4.55 -15.78
N MET A 191 1.09 -4.99 -14.55
CA MET A 191 0.31 -6.12 -14.00
C MET A 191 -1.14 -5.75 -13.75
N TYR A 192 -1.42 -4.45 -13.51
CA TYR A 192 -2.78 -3.99 -13.25
C TYR A 192 -3.59 -3.86 -14.54
N SER A 193 -3.04 -3.19 -15.55
CA SER A 193 -3.72 -3.01 -16.87
C SER A 193 -3.53 -4.21 -17.80
N GLY A 194 -2.48 -5.00 -17.60
CA GLY A 194 -2.07 -6.09 -18.51
C GLY A 194 -1.29 -5.61 -19.74
N THR A 195 -1.02 -4.31 -19.86
CA THR A 195 -0.33 -3.72 -21.00
C THR A 195 1.17 -4.07 -20.97
N GLU A 196 1.71 -4.49 -22.09
CA GLU A 196 3.15 -4.64 -22.29
C GLU A 196 3.72 -3.35 -22.86
N GLU A 197 4.76 -2.85 -22.23
CA GLU A 197 5.40 -1.61 -22.62
C GLU A 197 6.92 -1.66 -22.35
N LYS A 198 7.65 -0.84 -23.07
CA LYS A 198 9.06 -0.59 -22.80
C LYS A 198 9.15 0.64 -21.91
N LEU A 199 9.64 0.45 -20.69
CA LEU A 199 9.73 1.55 -19.75
C LEU A 199 10.78 2.56 -20.19
N GLU A 200 10.46 3.83 -20.10
CA GLU A 200 11.40 4.94 -20.32
C GLU A 200 12.13 5.32 -19.02
N ALA A 201 13.14 6.19 -19.12
CA ALA A 201 13.88 6.65 -17.95
C ALA A 201 13.02 7.44 -16.96
N GLU A 202 11.98 8.08 -17.46
CA GLU A 202 11.00 8.83 -16.66
C GLU A 202 9.61 8.24 -16.81
N LEU A 203 8.88 8.17 -15.71
CA LEU A 203 7.49 7.73 -15.65
C LEU A 203 6.63 8.88 -15.13
N SER A 204 5.63 9.30 -15.91
CA SER A 204 4.60 10.24 -15.45
C SER A 204 3.46 9.50 -14.77
N LEU A 205 3.07 9.98 -13.59
CA LEU A 205 1.98 9.42 -12.78
C LEU A 205 0.93 10.50 -12.53
N CYS A 206 -0.32 10.24 -12.93
CA CYS A 206 -1.46 11.07 -12.58
C CYS A 206 -1.65 11.17 -11.04
N PRO A 207 -2.51 12.09 -10.54
CA PRO A 207 -2.81 12.19 -9.12
C PRO A 207 -3.19 10.83 -8.50
N TYR A 208 -2.47 10.44 -7.44
CA TYR A 208 -2.65 9.18 -6.71
C TYR A 208 -2.56 7.91 -7.57
N GLN A 209 -2.01 8.00 -8.78
CA GLN A 209 -1.83 6.83 -9.64
C GLN A 209 -0.77 5.90 -9.08
N TYR A 210 -1.02 4.60 -9.19
CA TYR A 210 -0.02 3.57 -8.97
C TYR A 210 0.18 2.75 -10.24
N ARG A 211 1.39 2.25 -10.42
CA ARG A 211 1.80 1.34 -11.49
C ARG A 211 2.58 0.17 -10.89
N ILE A 212 2.32 -1.02 -11.39
CA ILE A 212 2.93 -2.26 -10.90
C ILE A 212 3.46 -3.01 -12.11
N PHE A 213 4.77 -3.04 -12.26
CA PHE A 213 5.42 -3.64 -13.41
C PHE A 213 6.07 -4.96 -13.05
N LYS A 214 5.88 -5.97 -13.92
CA LYS A 214 6.64 -7.21 -13.88
C LYS A 214 7.71 -7.21 -14.96
N TYR A 215 8.90 -7.65 -14.53
CA TYR A 215 10.08 -7.87 -15.38
C TYR A 215 10.06 -9.28 -15.97
#